data_18b0f66d0cf69ca626c3751cf310282c
#
_entry.id   18b0f66d0cf69ca626c3751cf310282c
#
_cell.length_a   1.000
_cell.length_b   1.000
_cell.length_c   1.000
_cell.angle_alpha   90.00
_cell.angle_beta   90.00
_cell.angle_gamma   90.00
#
_symmetry.space_group_name_H-M   'P 1'
#
loop_
_entity.id
_entity.type
_entity.pdbx_description
1 polymer ?
#
loop_
_entity_poly.entity_id
_entity_poly.type
_entity_poly.pdbx_seq_one_letter_code
_entity_poly.pdbx_strand_id
1 'polypeptide(L)'
;QTMIAAFETMYSKVYPEGAKFGSAGYSLTDIHLEAIADKPQPKLLRHDLSSSEANASAFVEKRDVYHKDGWISFDVWEMGELKAGNTVKGPSIIRDPMTTVVIPPNKEMYIDEYLILHYS
;
A
#
# COMPACT_ATOMS: atom_id res chain seq x y z
N GLN A 1 -24.17 35.58 14.27
CA GLN A 1 -22.93 36.18 14.80
C GLN A 1 -22.13 36.76 13.65
N THR A 2 -21.77 38.04 13.72
CA THR A 2 -20.88 38.62 12.71
C THR A 2 -19.45 38.05 12.85
N MET A 3 -18.73 37.98 11.76
CA MET A 3 -17.33 37.48 11.76
C MET A 3 -16.45 38.24 12.72
N ILE A 4 -16.62 39.57 12.81
CA ILE A 4 -15.89 40.43 13.76
C ILE A 4 -16.15 40.00 15.21
N ALA A 5 -17.41 39.79 15.62
CA ALA A 5 -17.74 39.36 16.97
C ALA A 5 -17.16 38.00 17.33
N ALA A 6 -17.13 37.07 16.38
CA ALA A 6 -16.46 35.77 16.54
C ALA A 6 -14.96 35.92 16.71
N PHE A 7 -14.32 36.77 15.89
CA PHE A 7 -12.90 37.08 16.00
C PHE A 7 -12.57 37.69 17.35
N GLU A 8 -13.29 38.73 17.79
CA GLU A 8 -13.04 39.40 19.08
C GLU A 8 -13.19 38.43 20.26
N THR A 9 -14.16 37.50 20.18
CA THR A 9 -14.37 36.48 21.22
C THR A 9 -13.17 35.54 21.32
N MET A 10 -12.63 35.12 20.18
CA MET A 10 -11.43 34.25 20.13
C MET A 10 -10.18 35.01 20.53
N TYR A 11 -10.03 36.25 20.07
CA TYR A 11 -8.87 37.10 20.36
C TYR A 11 -8.73 37.35 21.87
N SER A 12 -9.85 37.62 22.58
CA SER A 12 -9.88 37.81 24.03
C SER A 12 -9.47 36.59 24.85
N LYS A 13 -9.51 35.39 24.28
CA LYS A 13 -9.01 34.17 24.96
C LYS A 13 -7.48 34.08 25.00
N VAL A 14 -6.83 34.72 24.05
CA VAL A 14 -5.38 34.63 23.87
C VAL A 14 -4.68 35.90 24.35
N TYR A 15 -5.31 37.06 24.14
CA TYR A 15 -4.71 38.37 24.42
C TYR A 15 -5.53 39.14 25.46
N PRO A 16 -4.84 39.99 26.28
CA PRO A 16 -5.54 40.86 27.23
C PRO A 16 -6.51 41.84 26.53
N GLU A 17 -7.54 42.24 27.24
CA GLU A 17 -8.58 43.16 26.72
C GLU A 17 -7.99 44.46 26.14
N GLY A 18 -6.95 45.00 26.77
CA GLY A 18 -6.22 46.22 26.30
C GLY A 18 -5.49 46.07 24.97
N ALA A 19 -5.36 44.89 24.45
CA ALA A 19 -4.75 44.64 23.13
C ALA A 19 -5.75 44.79 21.97
N LYS A 20 -7.05 44.94 22.27
CA LYS A 20 -8.08 45.17 21.24
C LYS A 20 -8.01 46.63 20.77
N PHE A 21 -7.94 46.82 19.48
CA PHE A 21 -7.96 48.17 18.88
C PHE A 21 -9.04 48.27 17.79
N GLY A 22 -10.30 48.02 18.18
CA GLY A 22 -11.42 47.97 17.26
C GLY A 22 -11.68 49.25 16.46
N SER A 23 -11.22 50.41 16.97
CA SER A 23 -11.32 51.70 16.24
C SER A 23 -10.46 51.77 15.00
N ALA A 24 -9.40 50.95 14.88
CA ALA A 24 -8.59 50.85 13.67
C ALA A 24 -9.28 50.09 12.52
N GLY A 25 -10.42 49.45 12.83
CA GLY A 25 -11.12 48.57 11.87
C GLY A 25 -10.49 47.19 11.71
N TYR A 26 -11.07 46.41 10.83
CA TYR A 26 -10.62 45.03 10.53
C TYR A 26 -10.43 44.85 9.04
N SER A 27 -9.39 44.12 8.64
CA SER A 27 -9.13 43.71 7.27
C SER A 27 -9.04 42.21 7.19
N LEU A 28 -9.79 41.62 6.28
CA LEU A 28 -9.67 40.20 5.96
C LEU A 28 -8.60 40.05 4.87
N THR A 29 -7.45 39.50 5.23
CA THR A 29 -6.31 39.36 4.32
C THR A 29 -6.29 38.02 3.63
N ASP A 30 -6.85 36.97 4.26
CA ASP A 30 -6.82 35.61 3.77
C ASP A 30 -8.08 34.83 4.10
N ILE A 31 -8.47 33.96 3.22
CA ILE A 31 -9.52 32.96 3.42
C ILE A 31 -8.96 31.60 3.08
N HIS A 32 -8.91 30.71 4.06
CA HIS A 32 -8.51 29.30 3.87
C HIS A 32 -9.76 28.42 3.90
N LEU A 33 -9.98 27.67 2.82
CA LEU A 33 -11.06 26.68 2.72
C LEU A 33 -10.47 25.30 2.61
N GLU A 34 -10.76 24.45 3.56
CA GLU A 34 -10.40 23.03 3.52
C GLU A 34 -11.64 22.19 3.23
N ALA A 35 -11.60 21.38 2.20
CA ALA A 35 -12.64 20.42 1.86
C ALA A 35 -12.12 19.01 2.07
N ILE A 36 -12.72 18.30 3.01
CA ILE A 36 -12.37 16.90 3.33
C ILE A 36 -13.49 16.01 2.79
N ALA A 37 -13.12 15.06 1.93
CA ALA A 37 -14.04 14.04 1.44
C ALA A 37 -13.58 12.65 1.89
N ASP A 38 -14.48 11.92 2.52
CA ASP A 38 -14.23 10.54 2.90
C ASP A 38 -14.18 9.66 1.63
N LYS A 39 -13.07 8.97 1.43
CA LYS A 39 -12.96 7.95 0.39
C LYS A 39 -13.27 6.58 0.98
N PRO A 40 -14.07 5.75 0.30
CA PRO A 40 -14.21 4.35 0.69
C PRO A 40 -12.85 3.67 0.61
N GLN A 41 -12.40 3.09 1.73
CA GLN A 41 -11.18 2.29 1.76
C GLN A 41 -11.49 0.90 1.21
N PRO A 42 -10.71 0.38 0.24
CA PRO A 42 -10.87 -0.99 -0.21
C PRO A 42 -10.58 -1.95 0.95
N LYS A 43 -11.47 -2.90 1.13
CA LYS A 43 -11.25 -3.99 2.11
C LYS A 43 -10.43 -5.07 1.43
N LEU A 44 -9.35 -5.49 2.06
CA LEU A 44 -8.62 -6.68 1.63
C LEU A 44 -9.53 -7.90 1.82
N LEU A 45 -9.73 -8.63 0.73
CA LEU A 45 -10.47 -9.90 0.78
C LEU A 45 -9.57 -10.95 1.41
N ARG A 46 -10.12 -11.67 2.38
CA ARG A 46 -9.46 -12.80 3.01
C ARG A 46 -9.82 -14.07 2.26
N HIS A 47 -8.84 -14.85 1.89
CA HIS A 47 -8.96 -16.13 1.21
C HIS A 47 -8.66 -17.28 2.18
N ASP A 48 -9.33 -18.42 2.00
CA ASP A 48 -9.01 -19.61 2.75
C ASP A 48 -7.63 -20.13 2.36
N LEU A 49 -6.84 -20.51 3.35
CA LEU A 49 -5.51 -21.08 3.10
C LEU A 49 -5.64 -22.45 2.43
N SER A 50 -4.98 -22.62 1.32
CA SER A 50 -4.82 -23.88 0.61
C SER A 50 -3.61 -24.66 1.15
N SER A 51 -3.21 -25.75 0.46
CA SER A 51 -1.97 -26.46 0.79
C SER A 51 -0.74 -25.58 0.54
N SER A 52 0.37 -25.92 1.19
CA SER A 52 1.66 -25.24 0.94
C SER A 52 2.21 -25.53 -0.47
N GLU A 53 1.80 -26.64 -1.08
CA GLU A 53 2.22 -26.98 -2.44
C GLU A 53 1.34 -26.26 -3.46
N ALA A 54 1.98 -25.61 -4.43
CA ALA A 54 1.30 -25.03 -5.57
C ALA A 54 0.70 -26.11 -6.48
N ASN A 55 -0.47 -25.82 -7.04
CA ASN A 55 -1.10 -26.73 -8.00
C ASN A 55 -0.21 -26.91 -9.26
N ALA A 56 -0.27 -28.09 -9.85
CA ALA A 56 0.42 -28.37 -11.11
C ALA A 56 -0.01 -27.43 -12.25
N SER A 57 -1.26 -26.93 -12.22
CA SER A 57 -1.76 -25.93 -13.18
C SER A 57 -1.04 -24.60 -13.11
N ALA A 58 -0.47 -24.25 -11.96
CA ALA A 58 0.29 -23.02 -11.79
C ALA A 58 1.71 -23.12 -12.40
N PHE A 59 2.23 -24.34 -12.58
CA PHE A 59 3.52 -24.54 -13.21
C PHE A 59 3.40 -24.36 -14.73
N VAL A 60 4.28 -23.54 -15.30
CA VAL A 60 4.27 -23.23 -16.74
C VAL A 60 5.35 -23.98 -17.49
N GLU A 61 6.59 -23.79 -17.09
CA GLU A 61 7.77 -24.34 -17.77
C GLU A 61 9.02 -24.29 -16.88
N LYS A 62 10.07 -24.95 -17.35
CA LYS A 62 11.44 -24.69 -16.89
C LYS A 62 12.14 -23.78 -17.88
N ARG A 63 12.86 -22.78 -17.34
CA ARG A 63 13.58 -21.80 -18.15
C ARG A 63 15.00 -21.62 -17.64
N ASP A 64 15.97 -21.69 -18.55
CA ASP A 64 17.34 -21.38 -18.19
C ASP A 64 17.53 -19.87 -18.07
N VAL A 65 18.07 -19.45 -16.95
CA VAL A 65 18.32 -18.05 -16.59
C VAL A 65 19.78 -17.88 -16.21
N TYR A 66 20.41 -16.83 -16.73
CA TYR A 66 21.74 -16.47 -16.30
C TYR A 66 21.69 -15.81 -14.93
N HIS A 67 22.23 -16.49 -13.92
CA HIS A 67 22.23 -16.00 -12.55
C HIS A 67 23.66 -16.01 -12.01
N LYS A 68 24.14 -14.82 -11.59
CA LYS A 68 25.50 -14.60 -11.13
C LYS A 68 26.52 -15.03 -12.22
N ASP A 69 27.12 -16.19 -12.08
CA ASP A 69 28.24 -16.63 -12.91
C ASP A 69 27.89 -17.80 -13.87
N GLY A 70 26.59 -18.12 -14.01
CA GLY A 70 26.20 -19.27 -14.84
C GLY A 70 24.73 -19.37 -15.18
N TRP A 71 24.43 -20.28 -16.10
CA TRP A 71 23.06 -20.64 -16.45
C TRP A 71 22.53 -21.68 -15.49
N ILE A 72 21.37 -21.41 -14.91
CA ILE A 72 20.63 -22.34 -14.04
C ILE A 72 19.18 -22.41 -14.43
N SER A 73 18.55 -23.55 -14.24
CA SER A 73 17.15 -23.78 -14.58
C SER A 73 16.25 -23.25 -13.48
N PHE A 74 15.30 -22.37 -13.85
CA PHE A 74 14.27 -21.82 -13.00
C PHE A 74 12.92 -22.44 -13.33
N ASP A 75 12.13 -22.71 -12.31
CA ASP A 75 10.72 -23.07 -12.47
C ASP A 75 9.90 -21.79 -12.68
N VAL A 76 9.07 -21.77 -13.72
CA VAL A 76 8.20 -20.63 -14.02
C VAL A 76 6.76 -20.93 -13.59
N TRP A 77 6.19 -20.05 -12.79
CA TRP A 77 4.86 -20.17 -12.23
C TRP A 77 3.95 -19.03 -12.67
N GLU A 78 2.65 -19.32 -12.85
CA GLU A 78 1.62 -18.33 -13.15
C GLU A 78 0.96 -17.84 -11.87
N MET A 79 1.07 -16.52 -11.59
CA MET A 79 0.56 -15.92 -10.37
C MET A 79 -0.95 -16.17 -10.18
N GLY A 80 -1.74 -16.04 -11.24
CA GLY A 80 -3.20 -16.20 -11.17
C GLY A 80 -3.68 -17.61 -10.79
N GLU A 81 -2.80 -18.61 -10.88
CA GLU A 81 -3.08 -19.99 -10.50
C GLU A 81 -2.58 -20.35 -9.10
N LEU A 82 -1.76 -19.48 -8.50
CA LEU A 82 -1.29 -19.64 -7.14
C LEU A 82 -2.38 -19.21 -6.14
N LYS A 83 -2.43 -19.88 -5.00
CA LYS A 83 -3.44 -19.67 -3.96
C LYS A 83 -2.83 -19.25 -2.64
N ALA A 84 -3.65 -18.62 -1.80
CA ALA A 84 -3.30 -18.39 -0.41
C ALA A 84 -2.85 -19.70 0.27
N GLY A 85 -1.75 -19.64 1.01
CA GLY A 85 -1.12 -20.80 1.64
C GLY A 85 0.01 -21.42 0.82
N ASN A 86 0.07 -21.18 -0.50
CA ASN A 86 1.13 -21.77 -1.31
C ASN A 86 2.51 -21.18 -0.97
N THR A 87 3.51 -22.04 -1.09
CA THR A 87 4.94 -21.67 -0.97
C THR A 87 5.65 -22.07 -2.26
N VAL A 88 6.32 -21.12 -2.88
CA VAL A 88 7.15 -21.36 -4.08
C VAL A 88 8.60 -21.25 -3.67
N LYS A 89 9.36 -22.30 -3.96
CA LYS A 89 10.79 -22.36 -3.66
C LYS A 89 11.61 -21.95 -4.88
N GLY A 90 12.72 -21.26 -4.63
CA GLY A 90 13.69 -20.93 -5.66
C GLY A 90 14.67 -22.08 -5.98
N PRO A 91 15.28 -22.05 -7.16
CA PRO A 91 15.19 -20.97 -8.15
C PRO A 91 13.87 -20.98 -8.93
N SER A 92 13.10 -19.89 -8.85
CA SER A 92 11.80 -19.82 -9.50
C SER A 92 11.48 -18.39 -9.98
N ILE A 93 10.57 -18.30 -10.93
CA ILE A 93 9.99 -17.06 -11.45
C ILE A 93 8.48 -17.16 -11.32
N ILE A 94 7.83 -16.21 -10.68
CA ILE A 94 6.39 -16.05 -10.69
C ILE A 94 6.07 -14.92 -11.67
N ARG A 95 5.35 -15.23 -12.73
CA ARG A 95 4.92 -14.25 -13.72
C ARG A 95 3.48 -13.78 -13.49
N ASP A 96 3.26 -12.52 -13.76
CA ASP A 96 1.97 -11.86 -13.75
C ASP A 96 1.94 -10.88 -14.93
N PRO A 97 0.79 -10.54 -15.54
CA PRO A 97 0.74 -9.60 -16.66
C PRO A 97 1.38 -8.23 -16.39
N MET A 98 1.40 -7.79 -15.13
CA MET A 98 1.91 -6.47 -14.75
C MET A 98 3.29 -6.52 -14.11
N THR A 99 3.77 -7.70 -13.66
CA THR A 99 5.03 -7.82 -12.93
C THR A 99 5.64 -9.22 -13.02
N THR A 100 6.87 -9.33 -12.57
CA THR A 100 7.57 -10.60 -12.45
C THR A 100 8.30 -10.64 -11.11
N VAL A 101 8.12 -11.73 -10.37
CA VAL A 101 8.81 -11.96 -9.11
C VAL A 101 9.85 -13.05 -9.30
N VAL A 102 11.10 -12.75 -8.95
CA VAL A 102 12.20 -13.71 -9.04
C VAL A 102 12.56 -14.20 -7.64
N ILE A 103 12.57 -15.52 -7.47
CA ILE A 103 12.95 -16.21 -6.24
C ILE A 103 14.30 -16.88 -6.48
N PRO A 104 15.41 -16.35 -5.92
CA PRO A 104 16.73 -16.94 -6.09
C PRO A 104 16.85 -18.33 -5.47
N PRO A 105 17.90 -19.08 -5.79
CA PRO A 105 18.23 -20.33 -5.09
C PRO A 105 18.31 -20.14 -3.56
N ASN A 106 17.85 -21.13 -2.82
CA ASN A 106 17.81 -21.14 -1.34
C ASN A 106 16.93 -20.07 -0.70
N LYS A 107 15.98 -19.55 -1.45
CA LYS A 107 14.92 -18.63 -0.98
C LYS A 107 13.57 -19.20 -1.29
N GLU A 108 12.57 -18.73 -0.57
CA GLU A 108 11.18 -19.10 -0.83
C GLU A 108 10.24 -17.91 -0.69
N MET A 109 9.08 -18.05 -1.28
CA MET A 109 8.00 -17.06 -1.26
C MET A 109 6.73 -17.73 -0.76
N TYR A 110 6.16 -17.22 0.32
CA TYR A 110 4.88 -17.66 0.87
C TYR A 110 3.78 -16.67 0.51
N ILE A 111 2.59 -17.18 0.22
CA ILE A 111 1.40 -16.39 -0.13
C ILE A 111 0.43 -16.45 1.05
N ASP A 112 0.14 -15.32 1.67
CA ASP A 112 -0.77 -15.24 2.82
C ASP A 112 -2.25 -15.25 2.43
N GLU A 113 -3.14 -15.17 3.43
CA GLU A 113 -4.58 -15.16 3.24
C GLU A 113 -5.13 -13.92 2.51
N TYR A 114 -4.30 -12.90 2.30
CA TYR A 114 -4.66 -11.69 1.54
C TYR A 114 -4.01 -11.66 0.16
N LEU A 115 -3.41 -12.78 -0.26
CA LEU A 115 -2.61 -12.93 -1.48
C LEU A 115 -1.38 -12.02 -1.52
N ILE A 116 -0.85 -11.65 -0.36
CA ILE A 116 0.40 -10.92 -0.24
C ILE A 116 1.57 -11.91 -0.25
N LEU A 117 2.58 -11.60 -1.02
CA LEU A 117 3.79 -12.40 -1.18
C LEU A 117 4.81 -12.03 -0.09
N HIS A 118 5.17 -13.01 0.73
CA HIS A 118 6.19 -12.87 1.76
C HIS A 118 7.47 -13.59 1.33
N TYR A 119 8.55 -12.86 1.31
CA TYR A 119 9.86 -13.35 0.89
C TYR A 119 10.72 -13.71 2.10
N SER A 120 11.35 -14.90 2.11
CA SER A 120 12.24 -15.37 3.20
C SER A 120 13.59 -15.92 2.68
#